data_e04d6995ca0908be7499595ef4a29586
#
_entry.id   e04d6995ca0908be7499595ef4a29586
#
_cell.length_a   1.000
_cell.length_b   1.000
_cell.length_c   1.000
_cell.angle_alpha   90.00
_cell.angle_beta   90.00
_cell.angle_gamma   90.00
#
_symmetry.space_group_name_H-M   'P 1'
#
loop_
_entity.id
_entity.type
_entity.pdbx_description
1 polymer ?
#
loop_
_entity_poly.entity_id
_entity_poly.type
_entity_poly.pdbx_seq_one_letter_code
_entity_poly.pdbx_strand_id
1 'polypeptide(L)'
;MNKRIIFLSFRPKFFRPILYDIKKYEYRKRFCDEPTTAYLYLSSPIRKVIGIMELGKPFRMDEIVQNYDKDTDVYRRINECLNCGEKFAVPIESLQLFKKPISINVIKEIEPKFFVPRCYLNLENYRNVLSYLKNQDMYDIEFFNIHDKIYEDNLAMTCREMELTDEFLKKDNEYLNNSKYDIVECGYINVRRK
;
A
#
# COMPACT_ATOMS: atom_id res chain seq x y z
N MET A 1 2.20 -2.04 -22.69
CA MET A 1 0.82 -1.88 -22.20
C MET A 1 0.81 -0.72 -21.20
N ASN A 2 -0.12 0.23 -21.32
CA ASN A 2 -0.28 1.26 -20.30
C ASN A 2 -0.87 0.62 -19.05
N LYS A 3 -0.15 0.67 -17.93
CA LYS A 3 -0.67 0.24 -16.62
C LYS A 3 -1.86 1.13 -16.25
N ARG A 4 -2.87 0.55 -15.62
CA ARG A 4 -3.99 1.30 -15.05
C ARG A 4 -3.50 2.22 -13.93
N ILE A 5 -4.03 3.42 -13.86
CA ILE A 5 -3.65 4.40 -12.85
C ILE A 5 -4.81 4.64 -11.89
N ILE A 6 -4.59 4.38 -10.61
CA ILE A 6 -5.64 4.52 -9.59
C ILE A 6 -5.23 5.46 -8.44
N PHE A 7 -6.23 6.02 -7.78
CA PHE A 7 -6.10 6.64 -6.48
C PHE A 7 -6.52 5.62 -5.42
N LEU A 8 -5.58 5.17 -4.60
CA LEU A 8 -5.76 4.08 -3.67
C LEU A 8 -5.84 4.60 -2.24
N SER A 9 -7.00 4.40 -1.59
CA SER A 9 -7.17 4.74 -0.17
C SER A 9 -6.59 3.67 0.73
N PHE A 10 -5.79 4.12 1.70
CA PHE A 10 -5.08 3.26 2.61
C PHE A 10 -5.23 3.75 4.06
N ARG A 11 -5.34 2.82 5.01
CA ARG A 11 -5.36 3.19 6.43
C ARG A 11 -3.93 3.39 6.94
N PRO A 12 -3.60 4.49 7.62
CA PRO A 12 -2.24 4.78 8.06
C PRO A 12 -1.59 3.65 8.85
N LYS A 13 -2.37 2.93 9.66
CA LYS A 13 -1.87 1.83 10.49
C LYS A 13 -1.25 0.65 9.71
N PHE A 14 -1.56 0.51 8.42
CA PHE A 14 -1.02 -0.56 7.59
C PHE A 14 0.15 -0.11 6.71
N PHE A 15 0.50 1.18 6.77
CA PHE A 15 1.51 1.75 5.88
C PHE A 15 2.94 1.40 6.29
N ARG A 16 3.24 1.36 7.59
CA ARG A 16 4.61 1.12 8.06
C ARG A 16 5.20 -0.21 7.58
N PRO A 17 4.50 -1.35 7.66
CA PRO A 17 5.03 -2.60 7.10
C PRO A 17 5.32 -2.54 5.59
N ILE A 18 4.59 -1.70 4.83
CA ILE A 18 4.87 -1.46 3.41
C ILE A 18 6.11 -0.57 3.27
N LEU A 19 6.18 0.55 3.98
CA LEU A 19 7.32 1.46 3.95
C LEU A 19 8.64 0.74 4.24
N TYR A 20 8.61 -0.24 5.14
CA TYR A 20 9.78 -1.02 5.53
C TYR A 20 10.04 -2.23 4.62
N ASP A 21 9.26 -2.36 3.54
CA ASP A 21 9.35 -3.48 2.61
C ASP A 21 9.16 -4.85 3.26
N ILE A 22 8.42 -4.91 4.36
CA ILE A 22 8.08 -6.16 5.06
C ILE A 22 6.80 -6.75 4.48
N LYS A 23 5.79 -5.92 4.23
CA LYS A 23 4.51 -6.36 3.65
C LYS A 23 4.61 -6.44 2.13
N LYS A 24 4.58 -7.65 1.59
CA LYS A 24 4.72 -7.92 0.14
C LYS A 24 3.38 -7.96 -0.61
N TYR A 25 2.25 -8.08 0.09
CA TYR A 25 0.92 -8.18 -0.53
C TYR A 25 -0.08 -7.23 0.10
N GLU A 26 -0.91 -6.61 -0.74
CA GLU A 26 -2.09 -5.88 -0.31
C GLU A 26 -3.34 -6.74 -0.54
N TYR A 27 -4.18 -6.86 0.48
CA TYR A 27 -5.39 -7.69 0.44
C TYR A 27 -6.62 -6.85 0.11
N ARG A 28 -7.42 -7.32 -0.88
CA ARG A 28 -8.59 -6.59 -1.37
C ARG A 28 -9.80 -7.50 -1.64
N LYS A 29 -10.99 -6.97 -1.34
CA LYS A 29 -12.27 -7.64 -1.68
C LYS A 29 -12.53 -7.64 -3.19
N ARG A 30 -12.13 -6.55 -3.86
CA ARG A 30 -12.22 -6.34 -5.31
C ARG A 30 -10.99 -5.60 -5.79
N PHE A 31 -10.43 -6.08 -6.87
CA PHE A 31 -9.31 -5.43 -7.55
C PHE A 31 -9.38 -5.71 -9.05
N CYS A 32 -8.69 -4.90 -9.88
CA CYS A 32 -8.56 -5.15 -11.31
C CYS A 32 -7.57 -6.28 -11.57
N ASP A 33 -7.77 -7.07 -12.63
CA ASP A 33 -6.93 -8.21 -12.99
C ASP A 33 -5.75 -7.79 -13.89
N GLU A 34 -5.06 -6.72 -13.53
CA GLU A 34 -3.90 -6.21 -14.27
C GLU A 34 -2.93 -5.45 -13.35
N PRO A 35 -1.64 -5.37 -13.71
CA PRO A 35 -0.68 -4.53 -13.00
C PRO A 35 -1.14 -3.06 -12.98
N THR A 36 -0.92 -2.38 -11.87
CA THR A 36 -1.55 -1.09 -11.60
C THR A 36 -0.56 -0.13 -10.94
N THR A 37 -0.53 1.13 -11.39
CA THR A 37 0.13 2.24 -10.72
C THR A 37 -0.85 2.90 -9.75
N ALA A 38 -0.57 2.87 -8.46
CA ALA A 38 -1.43 3.40 -7.41
C ALA A 38 -0.85 4.65 -6.76
N TYR A 39 -1.53 5.80 -6.88
CA TYR A 39 -1.26 6.97 -6.06
C TYR A 39 -1.82 6.73 -4.66
N LEU A 40 -0.93 6.64 -3.68
CA LEU A 40 -1.24 6.16 -2.34
C LEU A 40 -1.74 7.30 -1.44
N TYR A 41 -3.01 7.24 -1.06
CA TYR A 41 -3.62 8.17 -0.14
C TYR A 41 -3.76 7.57 1.25
N LEU A 42 -3.14 8.16 2.25
CA LEU A 42 -3.36 7.81 3.64
C LEU A 42 -4.59 8.55 4.18
N SER A 43 -5.56 7.78 4.64
CA SER A 43 -6.83 8.30 5.18
C SER A 43 -6.64 9.03 6.52
N SER A 44 -7.73 9.40 7.19
CA SER A 44 -7.65 10.05 8.51
C SER A 44 -6.77 9.24 9.50
N PRO A 45 -5.94 9.92 10.30
CA PRO A 45 -5.87 11.38 10.49
C PRO A 45 -4.96 12.11 9.49
N ILE A 46 -4.18 11.40 8.66
CA ILE A 46 -3.14 11.96 7.77
C ILE A 46 -3.77 12.78 6.64
N ARG A 47 -4.72 12.21 5.89
CA ARG A 47 -5.46 12.85 4.79
C ARG A 47 -4.58 13.44 3.69
N LYS A 48 -3.51 12.72 3.29
CA LYS A 48 -2.55 13.13 2.27
C LYS A 48 -2.27 12.03 1.27
N VAL A 49 -1.99 12.42 0.02
CA VAL A 49 -1.35 11.55 -0.98
C VAL A 49 0.14 11.61 -0.73
N ILE A 50 0.76 10.44 -0.56
CA ILE A 50 2.13 10.34 -0.05
C ILE A 50 3.14 9.85 -1.09
N GLY A 51 2.68 9.28 -2.19
CA GLY A 51 3.59 8.71 -3.21
C GLY A 51 2.88 7.79 -4.17
N ILE A 52 3.67 6.96 -4.83
CA ILE A 52 3.26 5.97 -5.83
C ILE A 52 3.68 4.58 -5.35
N MET A 53 2.78 3.62 -5.50
CA MET A 53 3.03 2.21 -5.28
C MET A 53 2.74 1.46 -6.58
N GLU A 54 3.73 0.73 -7.11
CA GLU A 54 3.51 -0.17 -8.22
C GLU A 54 3.00 -1.50 -7.69
N LEU A 55 1.92 -1.96 -8.29
CA LEU A 55 1.22 -3.18 -7.92
C LEU A 55 1.27 -4.15 -9.09
N GLY A 56 1.68 -5.37 -8.81
CA GLY A 56 1.70 -6.47 -9.76
C GLY A 56 0.30 -7.00 -10.09
N LYS A 57 0.27 -7.99 -10.97
CA LYS A 57 -0.97 -8.71 -11.27
C LYS A 57 -1.48 -9.41 -10.01
N PRO A 58 -2.72 -9.16 -9.57
CA PRO A 58 -3.29 -9.83 -8.42
C PRO A 58 -3.51 -11.32 -8.70
N PHE A 59 -3.48 -12.12 -7.64
CA PHE A 59 -3.94 -13.50 -7.69
C PHE A 59 -5.10 -13.72 -6.72
N ARG A 60 -5.92 -14.70 -7.03
CA ARG A 60 -7.08 -15.05 -6.24
C ARG A 60 -6.70 -16.00 -5.11
N MET A 61 -7.01 -15.62 -3.90
CA MET A 61 -6.71 -16.43 -2.71
C MET A 61 -7.57 -17.70 -2.63
N ASP A 62 -8.82 -17.66 -3.13
CA ASP A 62 -9.69 -18.82 -3.20
C ASP A 62 -9.21 -19.89 -4.20
N GLU A 63 -8.40 -19.52 -5.19
CA GLU A 63 -7.78 -20.44 -6.14
C GLU A 63 -6.50 -21.08 -5.57
N ILE A 64 -5.68 -20.28 -4.87
CA ILE A 64 -4.37 -20.77 -4.39
C ILE A 64 -4.45 -21.51 -3.05
N VAL A 65 -5.48 -21.29 -2.22
CA VAL A 65 -5.60 -21.90 -0.90
C VAL A 65 -5.56 -23.43 -0.95
N GLN A 66 -6.02 -24.01 -2.07
CA GLN A 66 -6.04 -25.47 -2.28
C GLN A 66 -4.63 -26.06 -2.47
N ASN A 67 -3.63 -25.24 -2.73
CA ASN A 67 -2.23 -25.67 -2.90
C ASN A 67 -1.50 -25.83 -1.56
N TYR A 68 -2.15 -25.52 -0.44
CA TYR A 68 -1.56 -25.56 0.89
C TYR A 68 -2.24 -26.60 1.77
N ASP A 69 -1.45 -27.28 2.59
CA ASP A 69 -1.98 -28.23 3.59
C ASP A 69 -2.76 -27.48 4.67
N LYS A 70 -3.84 -28.08 5.15
CA LYS A 70 -4.81 -27.44 6.07
C LYS A 70 -4.24 -27.07 7.43
N ASP A 71 -3.14 -27.66 7.83
CA ASP A 71 -2.43 -27.42 9.09
C ASP A 71 -1.36 -26.32 8.99
N THR A 72 -1.15 -25.74 7.79
CA THR A 72 -0.19 -24.67 7.58
C THR A 72 -0.74 -23.30 8.00
N ASP A 73 0.15 -22.41 8.46
CA ASP A 73 -0.18 -21.03 8.78
C ASP A 73 -0.67 -20.25 7.55
N VAL A 74 -0.12 -20.54 6.37
CA VAL A 74 -0.53 -19.94 5.10
C VAL A 74 -1.99 -20.29 4.80
N TYR A 75 -2.37 -21.57 4.90
CA TYR A 75 -3.75 -22.01 4.69
C TYR A 75 -4.71 -21.31 5.66
N ARG A 76 -4.38 -21.30 6.96
CA ARG A 76 -5.17 -20.65 7.99
C ARG A 76 -5.35 -19.16 7.66
N ARG A 77 -4.27 -18.46 7.35
CA ARG A 77 -4.28 -17.01 7.07
C ARG A 77 -5.06 -16.65 5.82
N ILE A 78 -4.93 -17.42 4.74
CA ILE A 78 -5.72 -17.20 3.53
C ILE A 78 -7.22 -17.36 3.83
N ASN A 79 -7.61 -18.38 4.59
CA ASN A 79 -9.02 -18.57 4.96
C ASN A 79 -9.55 -17.45 5.86
N GLU A 80 -8.77 -16.91 6.77
CA GLU A 80 -9.14 -15.71 7.55
C GLU A 80 -9.43 -14.51 6.63
N CYS A 81 -8.58 -14.27 5.63
CA CYS A 81 -8.79 -13.22 4.63
C CYS A 81 -10.08 -13.45 3.83
N LEU A 82 -10.29 -14.69 3.34
CA LEU A 82 -11.48 -15.07 2.60
C LEU A 82 -12.76 -14.90 3.44
N ASN A 83 -12.73 -15.28 4.72
CA ASN A 83 -13.85 -15.10 5.65
C ASN A 83 -14.15 -13.61 5.91
N CYS A 84 -13.13 -12.74 5.85
CA CYS A 84 -13.30 -11.28 5.85
C CYS A 84 -13.79 -10.72 4.51
N GLY A 85 -13.92 -11.58 3.48
CA GLY A 85 -14.33 -11.25 2.12
C GLY A 85 -13.20 -10.69 1.26
N GLU A 86 -11.94 -10.74 1.69
CA GLU A 86 -10.77 -10.37 0.91
C GLU A 86 -10.44 -11.53 -0.04
N LYS A 87 -10.56 -11.30 -1.34
CA LYS A 87 -10.41 -12.36 -2.37
C LYS A 87 -9.10 -12.27 -3.13
N PHE A 88 -8.49 -11.10 -3.15
CA PHE A 88 -7.30 -10.82 -3.94
C PHE A 88 -6.12 -10.52 -3.04
N ALA A 89 -4.97 -11.14 -3.33
CA ALA A 89 -3.67 -10.70 -2.87
C ALA A 89 -2.96 -10.02 -4.05
N VAL A 90 -2.59 -8.77 -3.84
CA VAL A 90 -2.01 -7.89 -4.86
C VAL A 90 -0.54 -7.70 -4.53
N PRO A 91 0.41 -8.19 -5.37
CA PRO A 91 1.84 -8.01 -5.15
C PRO A 91 2.22 -6.53 -5.06
N ILE A 92 3.04 -6.15 -4.10
CA ILE A 92 3.61 -4.81 -3.98
C ILE A 92 4.99 -4.85 -4.61
N GLU A 93 5.14 -4.26 -5.81
CA GLU A 93 6.38 -4.29 -6.58
C GLU A 93 7.36 -3.19 -6.16
N SER A 94 6.87 -1.97 -5.92
CA SER A 94 7.73 -0.87 -5.48
C SER A 94 6.94 0.21 -4.75
N LEU A 95 7.67 1.04 -4.02
CA LEU A 95 7.16 2.24 -3.38
C LEU A 95 8.10 3.41 -3.69
N GLN A 96 7.51 4.54 -4.06
CA GLN A 96 8.22 5.81 -4.24
C GLN A 96 7.42 6.94 -3.60
N LEU A 97 8.05 7.74 -2.77
CA LEU A 97 7.38 8.76 -1.95
C LEU A 97 7.56 10.16 -2.54
N PHE A 98 6.54 11.00 -2.39
CA PHE A 98 6.66 12.42 -2.67
C PHE A 98 7.55 13.11 -1.64
N LYS A 99 8.41 14.03 -2.09
CA LYS A 99 9.18 14.89 -1.18
C LYS A 99 8.26 15.73 -0.29
N LYS A 100 7.10 16.14 -0.82
CA LYS A 100 6.06 16.85 -0.08
C LYS A 100 4.72 16.16 -0.23
N PRO A 101 4.22 15.45 0.81
CA PRO A 101 2.91 14.83 0.78
C PRO A 101 1.79 15.85 0.53
N ILE A 102 0.86 15.49 -0.36
CA ILE A 102 -0.16 16.40 -0.89
C ILE A 102 -1.46 16.27 -0.09
N SER A 103 -1.92 17.37 0.50
CA SER A 103 -3.19 17.39 1.22
C SER A 103 -4.36 17.09 0.28
N ILE A 104 -5.36 16.36 0.77
CA ILE A 104 -6.61 16.13 0.04
C ILE A 104 -7.35 17.44 -0.29
N ASN A 105 -7.15 18.49 0.49
CA ASN A 105 -7.74 19.80 0.22
C ASN A 105 -7.20 20.39 -1.07
N VAL A 106 -5.89 20.29 -1.33
CA VAL A 106 -5.27 20.73 -2.61
C VAL A 106 -5.87 19.96 -3.79
N ILE A 107 -6.08 18.65 -3.65
CA ILE A 107 -6.73 17.85 -4.70
C ILE A 107 -8.16 18.37 -4.98
N LYS A 108 -8.91 18.73 -3.94
CA LYS A 108 -10.27 19.27 -4.08
C LYS A 108 -10.31 20.71 -4.61
N GLU A 109 -9.26 21.50 -4.43
CA GLU A 109 -9.12 22.82 -5.06
C GLU A 109 -8.91 22.67 -6.58
N ILE A 110 -8.12 21.66 -7.01
CA ILE A 110 -7.90 21.35 -8.44
C ILE A 110 -9.13 20.77 -9.09
N GLU A 111 -9.85 19.89 -8.37
CA GLU A 111 -11.04 19.20 -8.84
C GLU A 111 -12.12 19.17 -7.74
N PRO A 112 -13.00 20.17 -7.70
CA PRO A 112 -14.02 20.29 -6.63
C PRO A 112 -14.96 19.07 -6.51
N LYS A 113 -15.15 18.34 -7.62
CA LYS A 113 -15.96 17.11 -7.66
C LYS A 113 -15.19 15.86 -7.23
N PHE A 114 -13.91 15.98 -6.91
CA PHE A 114 -13.11 14.84 -6.47
C PHE A 114 -13.60 14.31 -5.12
N PHE A 115 -13.86 13.03 -5.07
CA PHE A 115 -14.20 12.33 -3.83
C PHE A 115 -13.14 11.29 -3.46
N VAL A 116 -12.91 11.13 -2.19
CA VAL A 116 -12.01 10.09 -1.66
C VAL A 116 -12.76 8.75 -1.66
N PRO A 117 -12.30 7.76 -2.42
CA PRO A 117 -12.97 6.47 -2.45
C PRO A 117 -12.74 5.68 -1.16
N ARG A 118 -13.61 4.73 -0.84
CA ARG A 118 -13.40 3.78 0.27
C ARG A 118 -12.29 2.77 -0.02
N CYS A 119 -12.12 2.40 -1.30
CA CYS A 119 -11.09 1.49 -1.78
C CYS A 119 -10.16 2.21 -2.75
N TYR A 120 -10.57 2.30 -4.01
CA TYR A 120 -9.84 3.00 -5.07
C TYR A 120 -10.78 3.57 -6.12
N LEU A 121 -10.30 4.51 -6.90
CA LEU A 121 -10.95 5.02 -8.11
C LEU A 121 -9.96 5.08 -9.27
N ASN A 122 -10.47 5.05 -10.52
CA ASN A 122 -9.65 5.27 -11.71
C ASN A 122 -9.29 6.75 -11.80
N LEU A 123 -8.00 7.06 -11.69
CA LEU A 123 -7.51 8.44 -11.68
C LEU A 123 -7.48 9.06 -13.08
N GLU A 124 -7.54 8.27 -14.13
CA GLU A 124 -7.62 8.74 -15.51
C GLU A 124 -8.91 9.53 -15.79
N ASN A 125 -9.96 9.31 -14.98
CA ASN A 125 -11.19 10.10 -15.02
C ASN A 125 -11.03 11.53 -14.44
N TYR A 126 -9.89 11.79 -13.78
CA TYR A 126 -9.57 13.07 -13.12
C TYR A 126 -8.26 13.62 -13.66
N ARG A 127 -8.26 13.99 -14.95
CA ARG A 127 -7.05 14.35 -15.71
C ARG A 127 -6.24 15.48 -15.06
N ASN A 128 -6.91 16.50 -14.51
CA ASN A 128 -6.22 17.63 -13.85
C ASN A 128 -5.49 17.18 -12.59
N VAL A 129 -6.15 16.34 -11.78
CA VAL A 129 -5.53 15.73 -10.58
C VAL A 129 -4.36 14.85 -10.97
N LEU A 130 -4.53 13.98 -11.96
CA LEU A 130 -3.48 13.09 -12.43
C LEU A 130 -2.27 13.87 -12.96
N SER A 131 -2.51 14.94 -13.77
CA SER A 131 -1.44 15.80 -14.27
C SER A 131 -0.70 16.48 -13.13
N TYR A 132 -1.42 17.01 -12.15
CA TYR A 132 -0.82 17.61 -10.96
C TYR A 132 0.05 16.63 -10.17
N LEU A 133 -0.46 15.43 -9.92
CA LEU A 133 0.26 14.39 -9.18
C LEU A 133 1.52 13.91 -9.91
N LYS A 134 1.48 13.80 -11.24
CA LYS A 134 2.64 13.40 -12.05
C LYS A 134 3.80 14.40 -12.02
N ASN A 135 3.51 15.67 -11.75
CA ASN A 135 4.50 16.77 -11.73
C ASN A 135 5.10 17.01 -10.34
N GLN A 136 4.84 16.13 -9.37
CA GLN A 136 5.38 16.30 -8.03
C GLN A 136 6.79 15.72 -7.91
N ASP A 137 7.63 16.40 -7.13
CA ASP A 137 8.96 15.90 -6.78
C ASP A 137 8.88 14.65 -5.91
N MET A 138 9.70 13.67 -6.25
CA MET A 138 9.76 12.38 -5.56
C MET A 138 11.16 12.12 -4.99
N TYR A 139 11.21 11.32 -3.92
CA TYR A 139 12.43 10.66 -3.48
C TYR A 139 12.80 9.52 -4.43
N ASP A 140 13.97 8.91 -4.23
CA ASP A 140 14.33 7.66 -4.90
C ASP A 140 13.37 6.53 -4.49
N ILE A 141 13.32 5.49 -5.29
CA ILE A 141 12.48 4.31 -5.00
C ILE A 141 12.97 3.68 -3.69
N GLU A 142 12.05 3.47 -2.74
CA GLU A 142 12.36 2.91 -1.42
C GLU A 142 12.77 1.44 -1.51
N PHE A 143 12.08 0.68 -2.35
CA PHE A 143 12.37 -0.72 -2.63
C PHE A 143 11.81 -1.15 -3.98
N PHE A 144 12.34 -2.26 -4.49
CA PHE A 144 11.82 -2.93 -5.68
C PHE A 144 11.76 -4.44 -5.44
N ASN A 145 10.57 -5.04 -5.59
CA ASN A 145 10.31 -6.46 -5.40
C ASN A 145 10.02 -7.15 -6.73
N ILE A 146 10.61 -8.34 -6.92
CA ILE A 146 10.29 -9.23 -8.02
C ILE A 146 9.43 -10.37 -7.45
N HIS A 147 8.21 -10.51 -7.95
CA HIS A 147 7.27 -11.55 -7.53
C HIS A 147 7.27 -12.71 -8.53
N ASP A 148 8.43 -13.37 -8.70
CA ASP A 148 8.59 -14.59 -9.49
C ASP A 148 8.01 -15.83 -8.81
N LYS A 149 7.81 -15.74 -7.49
CA LYS A 149 7.18 -16.75 -6.65
C LYS A 149 6.31 -16.11 -5.57
N ILE A 150 5.45 -16.91 -4.95
CA ILE A 150 4.67 -16.49 -3.79
C ILE A 150 5.56 -16.50 -2.54
N TYR A 151 5.57 -15.40 -1.80
CA TYR A 151 6.22 -15.30 -0.49
C TYR A 151 5.27 -15.84 0.59
N GLU A 152 5.37 -17.13 0.87
CA GLU A 152 4.45 -17.85 1.78
C GLU A 152 4.49 -17.30 3.20
N ASP A 153 5.68 -17.06 3.75
CA ASP A 153 5.85 -16.48 5.08
C ASP A 153 5.13 -15.13 5.20
N ASN A 154 5.12 -14.35 4.12
CA ASN A 154 4.44 -13.06 4.09
C ASN A 154 2.92 -13.21 4.00
N LEU A 155 2.43 -14.22 3.26
CA LEU A 155 1.00 -14.56 3.23
C LEU A 155 0.51 -15.07 4.58
N ALA A 156 1.35 -15.77 5.33
CA ALA A 156 1.01 -16.34 6.64
C ALA A 156 0.86 -15.27 7.73
N MET A 157 1.50 -14.10 7.59
CA MET A 157 1.52 -13.06 8.62
C MET A 157 0.44 -11.99 8.45
N THR A 158 -0.14 -11.56 9.56
CA THR A 158 -0.90 -10.30 9.66
C THR A 158 0.04 -9.10 9.77
N CYS A 159 -0.45 -7.89 9.44
CA CYS A 159 0.35 -6.67 9.67
C CYS A 159 0.77 -6.50 11.14
N ARG A 160 -0.02 -7.03 12.11
CA ARG A 160 0.31 -6.96 13.53
C ARG A 160 1.48 -7.88 13.88
N GLU A 161 1.53 -9.07 13.29
CA GLU A 161 2.65 -10.01 13.47
C GLU A 161 3.91 -9.48 12.79
N MET A 162 3.79 -8.90 11.58
CA MET A 162 4.90 -8.23 10.91
C MET A 162 5.55 -7.14 11.78
N GLU A 163 4.76 -6.40 12.56
CA GLU A 163 5.24 -5.34 13.45
C GLU A 163 5.98 -5.85 14.69
N LEU A 164 5.89 -7.14 14.99
CA LEU A 164 6.60 -7.79 16.09
C LEU A 164 7.92 -8.42 15.65
N THR A 165 8.22 -8.46 14.35
CA THR A 165 9.48 -9.03 13.85
C THR A 165 10.69 -8.14 14.18
N ASP A 166 11.83 -8.76 14.42
CA ASP A 166 13.09 -8.04 14.66
C ASP A 166 13.45 -7.12 13.48
N GLU A 167 13.16 -7.55 12.27
CA GLU A 167 13.36 -6.74 11.05
C GLU A 167 12.54 -5.45 11.09
N PHE A 168 11.25 -5.55 11.46
CA PHE A 168 10.41 -4.37 11.59
C PHE A 168 10.93 -3.43 12.68
N LEU A 169 11.25 -3.96 13.86
CA LEU A 169 11.73 -3.16 14.99
C LEU A 169 13.02 -2.43 14.66
N LYS A 170 13.94 -3.08 13.96
CA LYS A 170 15.18 -2.48 13.47
C LYS A 170 14.90 -1.33 12.51
N LYS A 171 14.13 -1.58 11.45
CA LYS A 171 13.77 -0.55 10.45
C LYS A 171 12.97 0.59 11.07
N ASP A 172 12.05 0.30 11.98
CA ASP A 172 11.28 1.31 12.69
C ASP A 172 12.18 2.27 13.47
N ASN A 173 13.16 1.73 14.15
CA ASN A 173 14.13 2.53 14.90
C ASN A 173 15.02 3.38 13.97
N GLU A 174 15.47 2.82 12.85
CA GLU A 174 16.22 3.54 11.82
C GLU A 174 15.42 4.72 11.25
N TYR A 175 14.16 4.52 10.89
CA TYR A 175 13.28 5.57 10.36
C TYR A 175 12.92 6.63 11.40
N LEU A 176 12.73 6.24 12.67
CA LEU A 176 12.44 7.19 13.75
C LEU A 176 13.61 8.11 14.08
N ASN A 177 14.84 7.64 13.87
CA ASN A 177 16.06 8.40 14.13
C ASN A 177 16.58 9.14 12.87
N ASN A 178 15.97 8.90 11.72
CA ASN A 178 16.37 9.48 10.45
C ASN A 178 15.36 10.55 10.01
N SER A 179 15.73 11.82 10.11
CA SER A 179 14.91 12.96 9.64
C SER A 179 14.99 13.16 8.12
N LYS A 180 15.55 12.20 7.36
CA LYS A 180 15.72 12.29 5.89
C LYS A 180 14.40 12.55 5.14
N TYR A 181 13.28 12.07 5.66
CA TYR A 181 11.97 12.17 5.01
C TYR A 181 11.03 13.11 5.76
N ASP A 182 10.33 13.99 5.04
CA ASP A 182 9.21 14.80 5.56
C ASP A 182 8.08 13.92 6.15
N ILE A 183 8.04 12.66 5.78
CA ILE A 183 7.16 11.63 6.33
C ILE A 183 7.24 11.54 7.86
N VAL A 184 8.43 11.63 8.43
CA VAL A 184 8.63 11.60 9.89
C VAL A 184 8.06 12.86 10.52
N GLU A 185 8.29 14.01 9.90
CA GLU A 185 7.76 15.31 10.33
C GLU A 185 6.24 15.38 10.19
N CYS A 186 5.68 14.73 9.16
CA CYS A 186 4.24 14.64 8.95
C CYS A 186 3.53 13.66 9.90
N GLY A 187 4.23 12.96 10.78
CA GLY A 187 3.66 12.06 11.78
C GLY A 187 3.18 10.70 11.25
N TYR A 188 3.58 10.28 10.04
CA TYR A 188 3.19 8.95 9.51
C TYR A 188 3.68 7.80 10.37
N ILE A 189 4.85 7.95 10.97
CA ILE A 189 5.44 6.97 11.86
C ILE A 189 4.92 7.15 13.29
N ASN A 190 4.56 8.36 13.70
CA ASN A 190 4.09 8.68 15.05
C ASN A 190 2.62 8.36 15.33
N VAL A 191 1.81 8.07 14.31
CA VAL A 191 0.37 7.80 14.46
C VAL A 191 0.06 6.59 15.38
N ARG A 192 1.04 5.75 15.67
CA ARG A 192 0.87 4.56 16.52
C ARG A 192 1.37 4.70 17.95
N ARG A 193 2.03 5.78 18.28
CA ARG A 193 2.51 6.02 19.65
C ARG A 193 1.50 6.72 20.57
N LYS A 194 0.25 6.85 20.09
CA LYS A 194 -0.86 7.38 20.89
C LYS A 194 -1.78 6.28 21.37
#